data_3f6f859cff1eceb1c604f8ab452ea7e5
#
_entry.id   3f6f859cff1eceb1c604f8ab452ea7e5
#
_cell.length_a   1.000
_cell.length_b   1.000
_cell.length_c   1.000
_cell.angle_alpha   90.00
_cell.angle_beta   90.00
_cell.angle_gamma   90.00
#
_symmetry.space_group_name_H-M   'P 1'
#
loop_
_entity.id
_entity.type
_entity.pdbx_description
1 polymer ?
#
loop_
_entity_poly.entity_id
_entity_poly.type
_entity_poly.pdbx_seq_one_letter_code
_entity_poly.pdbx_strand_id
1 'polypeptide(L)'
;METPPPPEAGSGPPRAADAIWGADAMRASREDLQRTHGDFPVFWFQGDRFETQVRDGREGYLWDIQGYYGGPTSRLWFKSEGEGTFGEPIEQAEVQALYARAIAPFWDLQAGVRQDLGGPDTTHAVIGVQGLSPYMFEVDAALFLSQRGDLTARIEGEVDQRITQRLILQPRAEVNLSAQDIPRLGIGSGID
;
A
#
# COMPACT_ATOMS: atom_id res chain seq x y z
N MET A 1 31.51 -21.28 9.92
CA MET A 1 30.79 -20.71 11.07
C MET A 1 31.18 -19.25 11.13
N GLU A 2 30.21 -18.33 10.94
CA GLU A 2 30.48 -16.91 11.19
C GLU A 2 30.61 -16.69 12.69
N THR A 3 31.70 -16.05 13.09
CA THR A 3 31.87 -15.66 14.49
C THR A 3 30.88 -14.57 14.83
N PRO A 4 30.03 -14.71 15.86
CA PRO A 4 29.11 -13.67 16.24
C PRO A 4 29.87 -12.37 16.56
N PRO A 5 29.31 -11.20 16.23
CA PRO A 5 29.93 -9.93 16.53
C PRO A 5 30.16 -9.80 18.05
N PRO A 6 31.22 -9.10 18.46
CA PRO A 6 31.50 -8.91 19.89
C PRO A 6 30.35 -8.18 20.58
N PRO A 7 30.13 -8.39 21.89
CA PRO A 7 29.02 -7.80 22.63
C PRO A 7 28.92 -6.27 22.55
N GLU A 8 30.06 -5.62 22.32
CA GLU A 8 30.15 -4.16 22.17
C GLU A 8 29.78 -3.67 20.77
N ALA A 9 29.64 -4.59 19.79
CA ALA A 9 29.27 -4.21 18.43
C ALA A 9 27.84 -3.60 18.42
N GLY A 10 27.75 -2.35 18.02
CA GLY A 10 26.51 -1.60 18.05
C GLY A 10 26.18 -0.88 19.36
N SER A 11 27.00 -1.04 20.41
CA SER A 11 26.83 -0.34 21.69
C SER A 11 27.48 1.05 21.72
N GLY A 12 28.22 1.43 20.69
CA GLY A 12 28.85 2.74 20.58
C GLY A 12 27.84 3.88 20.43
N PRO A 13 28.23 5.11 20.79
CA PRO A 13 27.36 6.26 20.60
C PRO A 13 27.01 6.44 19.12
N PRO A 14 25.79 6.87 18.80
CA PRO A 14 25.44 7.20 17.43
C PRO A 14 26.42 8.24 16.88
N ARG A 15 26.88 8.08 15.65
CA ARG A 15 27.89 8.94 15.02
C ARG A 15 29.28 8.87 15.66
N ALA A 16 29.72 7.68 16.06
CA ALA A 16 31.05 7.45 16.66
C ALA A 16 32.20 8.04 15.81
N ALA A 17 32.09 8.08 14.51
CA ALA A 17 33.08 8.67 13.60
C ALA A 17 33.27 10.17 13.78
N ASP A 18 32.29 10.89 14.33
CA ASP A 18 32.37 12.34 14.58
C ASP A 18 33.48 12.69 15.57
N ALA A 19 33.77 11.80 16.51
CA ALA A 19 34.86 11.97 17.48
C ALA A 19 36.27 11.81 16.86
N ILE A 20 36.35 11.12 15.73
CA ILE A 20 37.64 10.85 15.05
C ILE A 20 37.89 11.87 13.95
N TRP A 21 36.89 12.16 13.14
CA TRP A 21 37.01 12.95 11.91
C TRP A 21 36.40 14.36 11.99
N GLY A 22 35.76 14.68 13.12
CA GLY A 22 35.07 15.94 13.32
C GLY A 22 33.60 15.92 12.83
N ALA A 23 32.73 16.52 13.63
CA ALA A 23 31.29 16.49 13.39
C ALA A 23 30.88 17.14 12.05
N ASP A 24 31.57 18.22 11.63
CA ASP A 24 31.23 18.93 10.39
C ASP A 24 31.60 18.12 9.14
N ALA A 25 32.81 17.52 9.12
CA ALA A 25 33.20 16.64 8.01
C ALA A 25 32.28 15.42 7.90
N MET A 26 31.92 14.83 9.02
CA MET A 26 31.03 13.66 9.04
C MET A 26 29.58 14.01 8.70
N ARG A 27 29.11 15.21 9.05
CA ARG A 27 27.80 15.70 8.61
C ARG A 27 27.76 15.86 7.10
N ALA A 28 28.72 16.54 6.51
CA ALA A 28 28.82 16.73 5.07
C ALA A 28 28.89 15.38 4.32
N SER A 29 29.66 14.42 4.86
CA SER A 29 29.76 13.07 4.28
C SER A 29 28.42 12.31 4.34
N ARG A 30 27.67 12.42 5.44
CA ARG A 30 26.34 11.78 5.56
C ARG A 30 25.32 12.41 4.60
N GLU A 31 25.32 13.75 4.48
CA GLU A 31 24.45 14.44 3.53
C GLU A 31 24.77 14.07 2.09
N ASP A 32 26.05 13.93 1.75
CA ASP A 32 26.46 13.46 0.43
C ASP A 32 26.04 12.01 0.18
N LEU A 33 26.19 11.14 1.15
CA LEU A 33 25.75 9.75 1.07
C LEU A 33 24.23 9.65 0.86
N GLN A 34 23.44 10.41 1.63
CA GLN A 34 21.99 10.45 1.45
C GLN A 34 21.62 10.91 0.06
N ARG A 35 22.21 12.01 -0.41
CA ARG A 35 21.91 12.58 -1.74
C ARG A 35 22.26 11.62 -2.88
N THR A 36 23.35 10.89 -2.76
CA THR A 36 23.89 10.04 -3.84
C THR A 36 23.42 8.60 -3.80
N HIS A 37 23.00 8.09 -2.64
CA HIS A 37 22.69 6.67 -2.45
C HIS A 37 21.36 6.38 -1.75
N GLY A 38 20.61 7.37 -1.29
CA GLY A 38 19.44 7.07 -0.48
C GLY A 38 18.25 8.01 -0.59
N ASP A 39 18.43 9.24 -1.00
CA ASP A 39 17.38 10.26 -0.97
C ASP A 39 17.04 10.79 -2.37
N PHE A 40 16.74 9.87 -3.29
CA PHE A 40 16.24 10.23 -4.62
C PHE A 40 14.81 9.72 -4.80
N PRO A 41 13.97 10.50 -5.49
CA PRO A 41 12.60 10.07 -5.76
C PRO A 41 12.58 8.96 -6.81
N VAL A 42 11.73 7.98 -6.56
CA VAL A 42 11.49 6.86 -7.47
C VAL A 42 10.04 6.92 -7.93
N PHE A 43 9.81 6.66 -9.19
CA PHE A 43 8.49 6.29 -9.71
C PHE A 43 8.42 4.77 -9.79
N TRP A 44 7.39 4.20 -9.17
CA TRP A 44 7.10 2.77 -9.22
C TRP A 44 5.65 2.55 -9.60
N PHE A 45 5.38 1.53 -10.38
CA PHE A 45 4.05 1.17 -10.84
C PHE A 45 3.93 -0.35 -10.89
N GLN A 46 2.78 -0.86 -10.46
CA GLN A 46 2.44 -2.28 -10.47
C GLN A 46 1.00 -2.45 -10.95
N GLY A 47 0.76 -3.47 -11.76
CA GLY A 47 -0.56 -4.01 -12.04
C GLY A 47 -0.67 -5.35 -11.34
N ASP A 48 -1.48 -5.39 -10.29
CA ASP A 48 -1.66 -6.59 -9.48
C ASP A 48 -2.61 -7.55 -10.18
N ARG A 49 -3.65 -7.01 -10.82
CA ARG A 49 -4.64 -7.81 -11.52
C ARG A 49 -5.06 -7.16 -12.83
N PHE A 50 -5.12 -7.97 -13.89
CA PHE A 50 -5.79 -7.68 -15.15
C PHE A 50 -6.47 -8.97 -15.59
N GLU A 51 -7.76 -9.08 -15.36
CA GLU A 51 -8.52 -10.30 -15.59
C GLU A 51 -9.62 -10.09 -16.61
N THR A 52 -9.81 -11.10 -17.47
CA THR A 52 -11.02 -11.26 -18.25
C THR A 52 -11.86 -12.33 -17.59
N GLN A 53 -13.07 -11.99 -17.21
CA GLN A 53 -14.00 -12.90 -16.55
C GLN A 53 -14.93 -13.51 -17.58
N VAL A 54 -14.85 -14.83 -17.75
CA VAL A 54 -15.79 -15.56 -18.61
C VAL A 54 -17.05 -15.87 -17.80
N ARG A 55 -18.14 -15.24 -18.17
CA ARG A 55 -19.47 -15.40 -17.52
C ARG A 55 -20.47 -15.93 -18.54
N ASP A 56 -21.54 -16.59 -18.07
CA ASP A 56 -22.67 -16.95 -18.93
C ASP A 56 -23.36 -15.66 -19.41
N GLY A 57 -23.15 -15.32 -20.70
CA GLY A 57 -23.73 -14.19 -21.38
C GLY A 57 -22.73 -13.17 -21.90
N ARG A 58 -22.13 -12.38 -21.07
CA ARG A 58 -21.16 -11.36 -21.46
C ARG A 58 -19.86 -11.47 -20.66
N GLU A 59 -18.75 -11.23 -21.34
CA GLU A 59 -17.42 -11.23 -20.70
C GLU A 59 -17.23 -9.97 -19.86
N GLY A 60 -16.72 -10.17 -18.64
CA GLY A 60 -16.34 -9.10 -17.74
C GLY A 60 -14.83 -8.83 -17.77
N TYR A 61 -14.45 -7.73 -17.17
CA TYR A 61 -13.06 -7.37 -16.93
C TYR A 61 -12.89 -6.83 -15.50
N LEU A 62 -11.67 -6.97 -14.98
CA LEU A 62 -11.27 -6.43 -13.70
C LEU A 62 -9.84 -5.91 -13.81
N TRP A 63 -9.55 -4.80 -13.14
CA TRP A 63 -8.21 -4.29 -12.96
C TRP A 63 -7.95 -3.93 -11.51
N ASP A 64 -6.69 -4.06 -11.12
CA ASP A 64 -6.15 -3.57 -9.85
C ASP A 64 -4.73 -3.07 -10.14
N ILE A 65 -4.51 -1.79 -9.96
CA ILE A 65 -3.25 -1.13 -10.25
C ILE A 65 -2.88 -0.18 -9.13
N GLN A 66 -1.59 -0.08 -8.88
CA GLN A 66 -1.08 0.87 -7.92
C GLN A 66 0.28 1.43 -8.35
N GLY A 67 0.65 2.55 -7.76
CA GLY A 67 1.94 3.16 -8.01
C GLY A 67 2.24 4.28 -7.06
N TYR A 68 3.51 4.65 -7.00
CA TYR A 68 3.90 5.80 -6.19
C TYR A 68 5.02 6.61 -6.85
N TYR A 69 5.11 7.85 -6.41
CA TYR A 69 6.24 8.73 -6.69
C TYR A 69 6.72 9.38 -5.40
N GLY A 70 8.00 9.29 -5.11
CA GLY A 70 8.60 9.91 -3.94
C GLY A 70 9.89 9.28 -3.46
N GLY A 71 10.36 9.74 -2.33
CA GLY A 71 11.58 9.27 -1.69
C GLY A 71 11.36 8.02 -0.80
N PRO A 72 12.38 7.56 -0.12
CA PRO A 72 12.34 6.34 0.67
C PRO A 72 11.39 6.40 1.87
N THR A 73 11.09 7.60 2.39
CA THR A 73 10.28 7.77 3.60
C THR A 73 8.98 8.51 3.39
N SER A 74 8.79 9.14 2.22
CA SER A 74 7.60 9.94 1.90
C SER A 74 7.26 9.82 0.44
N ARG A 75 6.01 9.47 0.11
CA ARG A 75 5.55 9.16 -1.25
C ARG A 75 4.14 9.69 -1.48
N LEU A 76 3.87 10.04 -2.73
CA LEU A 76 2.50 10.16 -3.22
C LEU A 76 2.14 8.81 -3.83
N TRP A 77 1.07 8.19 -3.33
CA TRP A 77 0.58 6.89 -3.74
C TRP A 77 -0.72 7.05 -4.52
N PHE A 78 -0.85 6.27 -5.56
CA PHE A 78 -2.03 6.16 -6.38
C PHE A 78 -2.47 4.70 -6.41
N LYS A 79 -3.76 4.44 -6.20
CA LYS A 79 -4.38 3.12 -6.35
C LYS A 79 -5.62 3.25 -7.23
N SER A 80 -5.91 2.26 -8.06
CA SER A 80 -7.15 2.16 -8.80
C SER A 80 -7.55 0.71 -8.98
N GLU A 81 -8.77 0.41 -8.59
CA GLU A 81 -9.39 -0.89 -8.73
C GLU A 81 -10.75 -0.73 -9.40
N GLY A 82 -11.17 -1.73 -10.17
CA GLY A 82 -12.51 -1.71 -10.73
C GLY A 82 -12.84 -2.91 -11.57
N GLU A 83 -14.13 -3.04 -11.85
CA GLU A 83 -14.68 -4.11 -12.66
C GLU A 83 -15.83 -3.64 -13.54
N GLY A 84 -16.13 -4.42 -14.57
CA GLY A 84 -17.24 -4.14 -15.45
C GLY A 84 -17.45 -5.24 -16.50
N THR A 85 -18.47 -5.03 -17.32
CA THR A 85 -18.83 -5.88 -18.44
C THR A 85 -18.46 -5.17 -19.75
N PHE A 86 -17.82 -5.89 -20.69
CA PHE A 86 -17.45 -5.30 -21.98
C PHE A 86 -18.66 -4.76 -22.74
N GLY A 87 -18.58 -3.49 -23.14
CA GLY A 87 -19.63 -2.79 -23.88
C GLY A 87 -20.74 -2.20 -23.00
N GLU A 88 -20.60 -2.26 -21.69
CA GLU A 88 -21.45 -1.59 -20.71
C GLU A 88 -20.69 -0.52 -19.92
N PRO A 89 -21.37 0.41 -19.25
CA PRO A 89 -20.72 1.31 -18.29
C PRO A 89 -19.98 0.53 -17.21
N ILE A 90 -18.96 1.15 -16.63
CA ILE A 90 -18.22 0.59 -15.49
C ILE A 90 -19.21 0.28 -14.36
N GLU A 91 -19.16 -0.96 -13.85
CA GLU A 91 -20.04 -1.41 -12.76
C GLU A 91 -19.59 -0.83 -11.44
N GLN A 92 -18.30 -0.99 -11.12
CA GLN A 92 -17.67 -0.42 -9.94
C GLN A 92 -16.23 -0.03 -10.27
N ALA A 93 -15.82 1.10 -9.76
CA ALA A 93 -14.42 1.51 -9.78
C ALA A 93 -14.11 2.42 -8.60
N GLU A 94 -12.87 2.38 -8.15
CA GLU A 94 -12.34 3.33 -7.19
C GLU A 94 -10.99 3.88 -7.65
N VAL A 95 -10.73 5.11 -7.25
CA VAL A 95 -9.45 5.77 -7.44
C VAL A 95 -9.03 6.38 -6.11
N GLN A 96 -7.81 6.14 -5.70
CA GLN A 96 -7.26 6.68 -4.46
C GLN A 96 -6.02 7.52 -4.75
N ALA A 97 -5.89 8.63 -4.05
CA ALA A 97 -4.70 9.47 -4.03
C ALA A 97 -4.30 9.69 -2.57
N LEU A 98 -3.15 9.13 -2.18
CA LEU A 98 -2.73 9.03 -0.79
C LEU A 98 -1.33 9.63 -0.63
N TYR A 99 -1.10 10.30 0.49
CA TYR A 99 0.24 10.58 0.98
C TYR A 99 0.66 9.46 1.92
N ALA A 100 1.78 8.82 1.62
CA ALA A 100 2.35 7.73 2.41
C ALA A 100 3.62 8.18 3.12
N ARG A 101 3.77 7.80 4.37
CA ARG A 101 4.96 8.05 5.18
C ARG A 101 5.40 6.79 5.92
N ALA A 102 6.66 6.44 5.78
CA ALA A 102 7.26 5.33 6.50
C ALA A 102 7.22 5.60 8.03
N ILE A 103 6.59 4.69 8.77
CA ILE A 103 6.46 4.73 10.24
C ILE A 103 7.30 3.67 10.92
N ALA A 104 7.65 2.61 10.20
CA ALA A 104 8.53 1.53 10.63
C ALA A 104 9.19 0.89 9.40
N PRO A 105 10.22 0.04 9.57
CA PRO A 105 10.72 -0.77 8.46
C PRO A 105 9.58 -1.57 7.82
N PHE A 106 9.42 -1.40 6.50
CA PHE A 106 8.39 -2.05 5.67
C PHE A 106 6.93 -1.64 5.95
N TRP A 107 6.68 -0.58 6.72
CA TRP A 107 5.34 -0.11 7.02
C TRP A 107 5.18 1.38 6.74
N ASP A 108 4.18 1.71 5.94
CA ASP A 108 3.76 3.06 5.61
C ASP A 108 2.40 3.38 6.25
N LEU A 109 2.29 4.56 6.86
CA LEU A 109 1.01 5.18 7.17
C LEU A 109 0.57 5.96 5.94
N GLN A 110 -0.68 5.76 5.52
CA GLN A 110 -1.27 6.42 4.36
C GLN A 110 -2.45 7.30 4.78
N ALA A 111 -2.58 8.47 4.16
CA ALA A 111 -3.74 9.33 4.34
C ALA A 111 -4.04 10.08 3.04
N GLY A 112 -5.32 10.25 2.70
CA GLY A 112 -5.72 10.93 1.49
C GLY A 112 -7.19 10.82 1.17
N VAL A 113 -7.49 10.65 -0.11
CA VAL A 113 -8.86 10.61 -0.62
C VAL A 113 -9.06 9.40 -1.53
N ARG A 114 -10.27 8.86 -1.50
CA ARG A 114 -10.79 7.86 -2.42
C ARG A 114 -12.03 8.43 -3.08
N GLN A 115 -12.18 8.19 -4.37
CA GLN A 115 -13.36 8.47 -5.16
C GLN A 115 -13.92 7.17 -5.74
N ASP A 116 -15.16 6.85 -5.42
CA ASP A 116 -15.89 5.75 -6.03
C ASP A 116 -16.56 6.23 -7.31
N LEU A 117 -16.52 5.40 -8.33
CA LEU A 117 -17.05 5.62 -9.66
C LEU A 117 -17.88 4.40 -10.09
N GLY A 118 -18.85 4.59 -11.01
CA GLY A 118 -19.64 3.47 -11.54
C GLY A 118 -20.84 3.09 -10.68
N GLY A 119 -21.14 3.85 -9.63
CA GLY A 119 -22.31 3.71 -8.76
C GLY A 119 -22.75 5.06 -8.27
N PRO A 120 -23.33 5.17 -7.07
CA PRO A 120 -23.52 6.48 -6.44
C PRO A 120 -22.15 7.07 -6.12
N ASP A 121 -21.66 7.99 -6.96
CA ASP A 121 -20.38 8.67 -6.78
C ASP A 121 -20.21 9.14 -5.35
N THR A 122 -19.18 8.65 -4.67
CA THR A 122 -18.93 8.95 -3.26
C THR A 122 -17.45 9.22 -3.04
N THR A 123 -17.16 10.34 -2.38
CA THR A 123 -15.80 10.69 -1.97
C THR A 123 -15.58 10.30 -0.50
N HIS A 124 -14.43 9.72 -0.21
CA HIS A 124 -14.05 9.31 1.14
C HIS A 124 -12.73 9.96 1.55
N ALA A 125 -12.63 10.38 2.79
CA ALA A 125 -11.34 10.55 3.44
C ALA A 125 -10.80 9.16 3.83
N VAL A 126 -9.51 8.97 3.64
CA VAL A 126 -8.83 7.69 3.87
C VAL A 126 -7.71 7.87 4.87
N ILE A 127 -7.61 6.94 5.81
CA ILE A 127 -6.43 6.73 6.63
C ILE A 127 -6.17 5.23 6.74
N GLY A 128 -4.93 4.81 6.52
CA GLY A 128 -4.60 3.39 6.49
C GLY A 128 -3.14 3.12 6.76
N VAL A 129 -2.82 1.85 6.84
CA VAL A 129 -1.44 1.33 6.93
C VAL A 129 -1.26 0.27 5.87
N GLN A 130 -0.12 0.32 5.19
CA GLN A 130 0.28 -0.68 4.21
C GLN A 130 1.69 -1.14 4.50
N GLY A 131 1.96 -2.43 4.35
CA GLY A 131 3.31 -2.91 4.56
C GLY A 131 3.49 -4.40 4.40
N LEU A 132 4.72 -4.82 4.66
CA LEU A 132 5.14 -6.20 4.55
C LEU A 132 5.36 -6.80 5.93
N SER A 133 4.53 -7.75 6.28
CA SER A 133 4.62 -8.55 7.51
C SER A 133 5.67 -9.65 7.40
N PRO A 134 6.09 -10.29 8.51
CA PRO A 134 6.92 -11.50 8.46
C PRO A 134 6.37 -12.55 7.49
N TYR A 135 7.27 -13.30 6.88
CA TYR A 135 6.97 -14.30 5.83
C TYR A 135 6.46 -13.73 4.52
N MET A 136 6.73 -12.44 4.23
CA MET A 136 6.36 -11.76 2.98
C MET A 136 4.84 -11.62 2.78
N PHE A 137 4.06 -11.55 3.87
CA PHE A 137 2.66 -11.19 3.78
C PHE A 137 2.53 -9.68 3.53
N GLU A 138 1.95 -9.31 2.41
CA GLU A 138 1.51 -7.94 2.14
C GLU A 138 0.21 -7.69 2.89
N VAL A 139 0.14 -6.59 3.60
CA VAL A 139 -1.04 -6.19 4.39
C VAL A 139 -1.39 -4.77 4.05
N ASP A 140 -2.65 -4.56 3.71
CA ASP A 140 -3.27 -3.24 3.57
C ASP A 140 -4.47 -3.16 4.51
N ALA A 141 -4.55 -2.12 5.32
CA ALA A 141 -5.69 -1.88 6.19
C ALA A 141 -6.03 -0.40 6.19
N ALA A 142 -7.28 -0.06 5.84
CA ALA A 142 -7.72 1.31 5.72
C ALA A 142 -9.12 1.55 6.32
N LEU A 143 -9.30 2.75 6.82
CA LEU A 143 -10.58 3.32 7.22
C LEU A 143 -11.01 4.36 6.20
N PHE A 144 -12.28 4.35 5.85
CA PHE A 144 -12.90 5.25 4.89
C PHE A 144 -14.06 5.99 5.54
N LEU A 145 -13.99 7.31 5.53
CA LEU A 145 -15.08 8.17 5.98
C LEU A 145 -15.68 8.88 4.77
N SER A 146 -16.91 8.52 4.40
CA SER A 146 -17.57 9.12 3.25
C SER A 146 -17.99 10.58 3.52
N GLN A 147 -18.12 11.37 2.47
CA GLN A 147 -18.72 12.72 2.54
C GLN A 147 -20.14 12.75 3.12
N ARG A 148 -20.77 11.59 3.29
CA ARG A 148 -22.11 11.43 3.86
C ARG A 148 -22.09 10.97 5.31
N GLY A 149 -20.88 10.76 5.87
CA GLY A 149 -20.68 10.33 7.25
C GLY A 149 -20.66 8.82 7.46
N ASP A 150 -20.63 8.01 6.38
CA ASP A 150 -20.50 6.56 6.52
C ASP A 150 -19.06 6.18 6.81
N LEU A 151 -18.86 5.34 7.80
CA LEU A 151 -17.57 4.80 8.19
C LEU A 151 -17.48 3.33 7.80
N THR A 152 -16.50 3.02 6.97
CA THR A 152 -16.18 1.66 6.57
C THR A 152 -14.70 1.37 6.76
N ALA A 153 -14.33 0.10 6.80
CA ALA A 153 -12.94 -0.35 6.84
C ALA A 153 -12.74 -1.50 5.87
N ARG A 154 -11.52 -1.61 5.34
CA ARG A 154 -11.06 -2.74 4.53
C ARG A 154 -9.76 -3.25 5.13
N ILE A 155 -9.62 -4.55 5.22
CA ILE A 155 -8.39 -5.22 5.60
C ILE A 155 -8.11 -6.27 4.55
N GLU A 156 -6.95 -6.20 3.95
CA GLU A 156 -6.50 -7.12 2.92
C GLU A 156 -5.17 -7.74 3.31
N GLY A 157 -5.00 -9.00 2.97
CA GLY A 157 -3.76 -9.73 3.14
C GLY A 157 -3.48 -10.63 1.95
N GLU A 158 -2.26 -10.58 1.44
CA GLU A 158 -1.82 -11.34 0.29
C GLU A 158 -0.42 -11.91 0.52
N VAL A 159 -0.10 -13.03 -0.12
CA VAL A 159 1.25 -13.58 -0.12
C VAL A 159 1.57 -14.29 -1.42
N ASP A 160 2.73 -13.99 -1.99
CA ASP A 160 3.27 -14.69 -3.15
C ASP A 160 4.03 -15.95 -2.73
N GLN A 161 3.38 -17.11 -2.88
CA GLN A 161 4.01 -18.41 -2.62
C GLN A 161 4.54 -19.01 -3.91
N ARG A 162 5.85 -18.94 -4.11
CA ARG A 162 6.51 -19.57 -5.24
C ARG A 162 6.57 -21.10 -5.05
N ILE A 163 5.81 -21.82 -5.87
CA ILE A 163 5.80 -23.30 -5.88
C ILE A 163 6.90 -23.85 -6.78
N THR A 164 7.11 -23.22 -7.94
CA THR A 164 8.19 -23.51 -8.88
C THR A 164 8.75 -22.21 -9.44
N GLN A 165 9.77 -22.26 -10.31
CA GLN A 165 10.29 -21.07 -10.97
C GLN A 165 9.26 -20.34 -11.86
N ARG A 166 8.17 -21.04 -12.26
CA ARG A 166 7.14 -20.52 -13.18
C ARG A 166 5.73 -20.55 -12.60
N LEU A 167 5.54 -21.20 -11.45
CA LEU A 167 4.24 -21.29 -10.78
C LEU A 167 4.34 -20.57 -9.45
N ILE A 168 3.58 -19.51 -9.33
CA ILE A 168 3.36 -18.74 -8.10
C ILE A 168 1.90 -18.96 -7.70
N LEU A 169 1.65 -19.28 -6.46
CA LEU A 169 0.33 -19.29 -5.85
C LEU A 169 0.20 -18.02 -5.02
N GLN A 170 -0.85 -17.24 -5.28
CA GLN A 170 -1.11 -15.96 -4.63
C GLN A 170 -2.46 -16.02 -3.89
N PRO A 171 -2.49 -16.59 -2.68
CA PRO A 171 -3.68 -16.48 -1.84
C PRO A 171 -3.87 -15.04 -1.36
N ARG A 172 -5.07 -14.52 -1.57
CA ARG A 172 -5.53 -13.19 -1.15
C ARG A 172 -6.79 -13.37 -0.31
N ALA A 173 -6.92 -12.59 0.75
CA ALA A 173 -8.11 -12.49 1.56
C ALA A 173 -8.40 -11.01 1.82
N GLU A 174 -9.65 -10.64 1.66
CA GLU A 174 -10.16 -9.30 1.93
C GLU A 174 -11.35 -9.38 2.87
N VAL A 175 -11.43 -8.45 3.81
CA VAL A 175 -12.53 -8.28 4.74
C VAL A 175 -12.98 -6.84 4.72
N ASN A 176 -14.26 -6.63 4.40
CA ASN A 176 -14.91 -5.33 4.45
C ASN A 176 -15.77 -5.22 5.72
N LEU A 177 -15.68 -4.09 6.39
CA LEU A 177 -16.41 -3.80 7.61
C LEU A 177 -17.22 -2.53 7.40
N SER A 178 -18.48 -2.53 7.85
CA SER A 178 -19.32 -1.33 7.88
C SER A 178 -19.81 -1.05 9.29
N ALA A 179 -19.60 0.17 9.77
CA ALA A 179 -20.05 0.59 11.10
C ALA A 179 -21.57 0.81 11.18
N GLN A 180 -22.23 0.96 10.05
CA GLN A 180 -23.67 1.21 9.93
C GLN A 180 -24.25 0.59 8.67
N ASP A 181 -25.58 0.47 8.62
CA ASP A 181 -26.30 0.11 7.39
C ASP A 181 -26.17 1.24 6.35
N ILE A 182 -25.82 0.88 5.13
CA ILE A 182 -25.71 1.81 3.99
C ILE A 182 -26.67 1.35 2.87
N PRO A 183 -27.97 1.59 3.00
CA PRO A 183 -28.98 1.01 2.11
C PRO A 183 -28.79 1.38 0.64
N ARG A 184 -28.22 2.55 0.35
CA ARG A 184 -27.96 3.01 -1.03
C ARG A 184 -26.89 2.17 -1.76
N LEU A 185 -26.04 1.47 -1.00
CA LEU A 185 -25.01 0.56 -1.52
C LEU A 185 -25.39 -0.90 -1.32
N GLY A 186 -26.53 -1.18 -0.67
CA GLY A 186 -26.94 -2.54 -0.31
C GLY A 186 -26.09 -3.17 0.80
N ILE A 187 -25.31 -2.35 1.54
CA ILE A 187 -24.39 -2.82 2.58
C ILE A 187 -25.10 -2.76 3.93
N GLY A 188 -25.12 -3.88 4.64
CA GLY A 188 -25.53 -3.95 6.04
C GLY A 188 -24.38 -3.59 7.00
N SER A 189 -24.72 -3.27 8.25
CA SER A 189 -23.71 -3.15 9.31
C SER A 189 -23.13 -4.53 9.61
N GLY A 190 -21.79 -4.63 9.71
CA GLY A 190 -21.11 -5.88 10.02
C GLY A 190 -19.87 -6.14 9.18
N ILE A 191 -19.63 -7.42 8.93
CA ILE A 191 -18.48 -7.95 8.19
C ILE A 191 -19.00 -8.61 6.92
N ASP A 192 -18.33 -8.30 5.81
CA ASP A 192 -18.52 -8.95 4.52
C ASP A 192 -17.17 -9.44 3.98
#